data_065303c43c13b1831b7805ff2728afa7
#
_entry.id   065303c43c13b1831b7805ff2728afa7
#
_cell.length_a   1.000
_cell.length_b   1.000
_cell.length_c   1.000
_cell.angle_alpha   90.00
_cell.angle_beta   90.00
_cell.angle_gamma   90.00
#
_symmetry.space_group_name_H-M   'P 1'
#
loop_
_entity.id
_entity.type
_entity.pdbx_description
1 polymer ?
#
loop_
_entity_poly.entity_id
_entity_poly.type
_entity_poly.pdbx_seq_one_letter_code
_entity_poly.pdbx_strand_id
1 'polypeptide(L)'
;MSTPLFDCEVPAVTKTAGPRLHIITLPAGLRLLNANQRLHHRPKGERTAEIRAAAMEAVSDNPALMVALADAKPRPLFQRAHILGILHPATNSRCDPANWYPSFKAAVDGIVDAGLLDDDDHTRVVGPDMRLGPKVKGGQIVLVVRALGPGEDPLDAAALAGCAWPDREQVTR
;
A
#
# COMPACT_ATOMS: atom_id res chain seq x y z
N MET A 1 45.34 18.41 -38.57
CA MET A 1 43.89 18.36 -38.84
C MET A 1 43.35 17.08 -38.20
N SER A 2 42.84 17.20 -36.96
CA SER A 2 42.30 16.04 -36.21
C SER A 2 40.79 16.04 -36.33
N THR A 3 40.26 14.93 -36.84
CA THR A 3 38.83 14.66 -36.97
C THR A 3 38.23 14.38 -35.59
N PRO A 4 37.11 14.98 -35.17
CA PRO A 4 36.46 14.61 -33.93
C PRO A 4 35.79 13.25 -34.06
N LEU A 5 36.05 12.36 -33.07
CA LEU A 5 35.30 11.12 -32.85
C LEU A 5 33.84 11.49 -32.59
N PHE A 6 32.93 10.80 -33.28
CA PHE A 6 31.51 10.80 -33.02
C PHE A 6 31.27 10.17 -31.67
N ASP A 7 30.89 10.97 -30.66
CA ASP A 7 30.25 10.49 -29.46
C ASP A 7 28.87 9.93 -29.83
N CYS A 8 28.79 8.61 -29.87
CA CYS A 8 27.54 7.91 -30.03
C CYS A 8 26.86 7.90 -28.63
N GLU A 9 26.03 8.92 -28.35
CA GLU A 9 25.14 8.87 -27.20
C GLU A 9 24.18 7.68 -27.40
N VAL A 10 24.46 6.61 -26.66
CA VAL A 10 23.53 5.49 -26.53
C VAL A 10 22.29 6.04 -25.81
N PRO A 11 21.10 6.03 -26.46
CA PRO A 11 19.90 6.50 -25.79
C PRO A 11 19.69 5.63 -24.55
N ALA A 12 19.55 6.29 -23.38
CA ALA A 12 19.22 5.61 -22.14
C ALA A 12 17.97 4.77 -22.36
N VAL A 13 18.12 3.45 -22.26
CA VAL A 13 17.01 2.51 -22.28
C VAL A 13 16.11 2.89 -21.11
N THR A 14 15.02 3.58 -21.41
CA THR A 14 13.95 3.84 -20.44
C THR A 14 13.39 2.48 -20.05
N LYS A 15 13.81 1.99 -18.89
CA LYS A 15 13.28 0.78 -18.27
C LYS A 15 11.77 0.99 -18.20
N THR A 16 11.01 0.23 -19.00
CA THR A 16 9.55 0.27 -19.00
C THR A 16 9.09 0.06 -17.56
N ALA A 17 8.50 1.08 -16.97
CA ALA A 17 8.01 0.97 -15.61
C ALA A 17 6.99 -0.17 -15.58
N GLY A 18 7.20 -1.16 -14.71
CA GLY A 18 6.26 -2.27 -14.48
C GLY A 18 4.87 -1.75 -14.12
N PRO A 19 3.88 -2.61 -13.97
CA PRO A 19 2.51 -2.20 -13.67
C PRO A 19 2.49 -1.31 -12.41
N ARG A 20 1.87 -0.12 -12.53
CA ARG A 20 1.80 0.85 -11.42
C ARG A 20 0.75 0.49 -10.37
N LEU A 21 -0.05 -0.55 -10.60
CA LEU A 21 -1.15 -0.97 -9.73
C LEU A 21 -1.04 -2.46 -9.45
N HIS A 22 -1.07 -2.81 -8.18
CA HIS A 22 -1.04 -4.19 -7.70
C HIS A 22 -2.20 -4.44 -6.74
N ILE A 23 -2.80 -5.61 -6.87
CA ILE A 23 -3.90 -6.06 -6.01
C ILE A 23 -3.37 -7.21 -5.15
N ILE A 24 -3.46 -7.04 -3.83
CA ILE A 24 -3.03 -8.01 -2.83
C ILE A 24 -4.27 -8.44 -2.07
N THR A 25 -4.67 -9.69 -2.26
CA THR A 25 -5.88 -10.25 -1.67
C THR A 25 -5.49 -11.18 -0.53
N LEU A 26 -5.87 -10.82 0.71
CA LEU A 26 -5.63 -11.67 1.87
C LEU A 26 -6.64 -12.84 1.88
N PRO A 27 -6.31 -13.96 2.53
CA PRO A 27 -7.24 -15.08 2.68
C PRO A 27 -8.57 -14.66 3.34
N ALA A 28 -9.67 -15.23 2.87
CA ALA A 28 -10.96 -15.06 3.53
C ALA A 28 -11.01 -15.81 4.87
N GLY A 29 -11.77 -15.28 5.82
CA GLY A 29 -11.94 -15.91 7.12
C GLY A 29 -10.90 -15.57 8.19
N LEU A 30 -9.98 -14.64 7.89
CA LEU A 30 -9.07 -14.09 8.89
C LEU A 30 -9.85 -13.41 10.03
N ARG A 31 -9.35 -13.55 11.25
CA ARG A 31 -9.90 -12.87 12.43
C ARG A 31 -9.54 -11.40 12.42
N LEU A 32 -10.32 -10.60 11.70
CA LEU A 32 -10.07 -9.18 11.53
C LEU A 32 -10.25 -8.41 12.84
N LEU A 33 -9.50 -7.32 12.96
CA LEU A 33 -9.54 -6.36 14.08
C LEU A 33 -10.50 -5.22 13.77
N ASN A 34 -11.42 -4.95 14.67
CA ASN A 34 -12.31 -3.79 14.60
C ASN A 34 -11.98 -2.84 15.76
N ALA A 35 -11.91 -1.54 15.50
CA ALA A 35 -11.57 -0.52 16.50
C ALA A 35 -12.53 -0.50 17.70
N ASN A 36 -13.79 -0.89 17.49
CA ASN A 36 -14.81 -0.95 18.53
C ASN A 36 -14.75 -2.23 19.39
N GLN A 37 -13.90 -3.21 19.03
CA GLN A 37 -13.72 -4.42 19.83
C GLN A 37 -12.79 -4.16 21.01
N ARG A 38 -13.27 -4.44 22.22
CA ARG A 38 -12.45 -4.43 23.44
C ARG A 38 -11.71 -5.76 23.59
N LEU A 39 -10.58 -5.92 22.90
CA LEU A 39 -9.72 -7.08 23.05
C LEU A 39 -8.60 -6.79 24.05
N HIS A 40 -8.25 -7.78 24.88
CA HIS A 40 -7.03 -7.73 25.66
C HIS A 40 -5.81 -7.65 24.73
N HIS A 41 -4.69 -7.12 25.24
CA HIS A 41 -3.47 -6.90 24.45
C HIS A 41 -2.97 -8.16 23.74
N ARG A 42 -2.99 -9.33 24.41
CA ARG A 42 -2.49 -10.59 23.86
C ARG A 42 -3.30 -11.07 22.64
N PRO A 43 -4.63 -11.28 22.71
CA PRO A 43 -5.42 -11.65 21.53
C PRO A 43 -5.35 -10.58 20.41
N LYS A 44 -5.22 -9.31 20.77
CA LYS A 44 -5.03 -8.24 19.77
C LYS A 44 -3.71 -8.40 19.03
N GLY A 45 -2.61 -8.64 19.77
CA GLY A 45 -1.29 -8.87 19.19
C GLY A 45 -1.24 -10.11 18.28
N GLU A 46 -1.84 -11.21 18.71
CA GLU A 46 -1.93 -12.45 17.92
C GLU A 46 -2.65 -12.22 16.58
N ARG A 47 -3.80 -11.53 16.59
CA ARG A 47 -4.54 -11.20 15.36
C ARG A 47 -3.79 -10.22 14.46
N THR A 48 -3.10 -9.24 15.05
CA THR A 48 -2.24 -8.32 14.28
C THR A 48 -1.15 -9.09 13.55
N ALA A 49 -0.46 -10.00 14.24
CA ALA A 49 0.58 -10.83 13.65
C ALA A 49 0.02 -11.78 12.56
N GLU A 50 -1.16 -12.35 12.78
CA GLU A 50 -1.84 -13.21 11.81
C GLU A 50 -2.16 -12.46 10.51
N ILE A 51 -2.73 -11.24 10.60
CA ILE A 51 -3.06 -10.42 9.43
C ILE A 51 -1.78 -9.96 8.71
N ARG A 52 -0.76 -9.55 9.46
CA ARG A 52 0.55 -9.14 8.92
C ARG A 52 1.21 -10.27 8.15
N ALA A 53 1.26 -11.48 8.73
CA ALA A 53 1.79 -12.66 8.07
C ALA A 53 1.01 -13.04 6.80
N ALA A 54 -0.32 -12.99 6.84
CA ALA A 54 -1.17 -13.27 5.69
C ALA A 54 -0.95 -12.26 4.53
N ALA A 55 -0.66 -11.00 4.83
CA ALA A 55 -0.32 -10.01 3.82
C ALA A 55 1.05 -10.29 3.17
N MET A 56 2.05 -10.69 3.97
CA MET A 56 3.37 -11.12 3.45
C MET A 56 3.23 -12.35 2.55
N GLU A 57 2.45 -13.34 2.98
CA GLU A 57 2.19 -14.56 2.20
C GLU A 57 1.49 -14.22 0.87
N ALA A 58 0.46 -13.37 0.89
CA ALA A 58 -0.23 -12.93 -0.33
C ALA A 58 0.69 -12.21 -1.33
N VAL A 59 1.73 -11.51 -0.86
CA VAL A 59 2.78 -10.95 -1.73
C VAL A 59 3.65 -12.07 -2.29
N SER A 60 4.07 -13.01 -1.45
CA SER A 60 4.95 -14.13 -1.83
C SER A 60 4.28 -15.08 -2.83
N ASP A 61 2.98 -15.25 -2.72
CA ASP A 61 2.16 -16.08 -3.60
C ASP A 61 1.89 -15.43 -4.97
N ASN A 62 2.31 -14.18 -5.16
CA ASN A 62 2.18 -13.48 -6.44
C ASN A 62 3.50 -13.51 -7.23
N PRO A 63 3.62 -14.38 -8.26
CA PRO A 63 4.88 -14.52 -9.01
C PRO A 63 5.34 -13.23 -9.67
N ALA A 64 4.40 -12.40 -10.16
CA ALA A 64 4.73 -11.13 -10.80
C ALA A 64 5.32 -10.12 -9.80
N LEU A 65 4.77 -10.07 -8.57
CA LEU A 65 5.33 -9.26 -7.49
C LEU A 65 6.70 -9.77 -7.06
N MET A 66 6.89 -11.08 -6.97
CA MET A 66 8.18 -11.67 -6.58
C MET A 66 9.29 -11.37 -7.59
N VAL A 67 9.00 -11.44 -8.88
CA VAL A 67 9.95 -11.04 -9.93
C VAL A 67 10.26 -9.54 -9.80
N ALA A 68 9.25 -8.69 -9.68
CA ALA A 68 9.44 -7.25 -9.56
C ALA A 68 10.25 -6.87 -8.30
N LEU A 69 10.01 -7.54 -7.17
CA LEU A 69 10.79 -7.37 -5.94
C LEU A 69 12.25 -7.80 -6.10
N ALA A 70 12.50 -8.89 -6.79
CA ALA A 70 13.85 -9.37 -7.06
C ALA A 70 14.64 -8.36 -7.92
N ASP A 71 13.99 -7.82 -8.95
CA ASP A 71 14.59 -6.82 -9.86
C ASP A 71 14.81 -5.45 -9.17
N ALA A 72 14.01 -5.12 -8.16
CA ALA A 72 14.13 -3.86 -7.44
C ALA A 72 15.27 -3.86 -6.42
N LYS A 73 15.67 -5.03 -5.88
CA LYS A 73 16.69 -5.12 -4.81
C LYS A 73 17.99 -4.40 -5.17
N PRO A 74 18.63 -3.75 -4.20
CA PRO A 74 18.34 -3.72 -2.76
C PRO A 74 17.29 -2.68 -2.32
N ARG A 75 16.63 -1.97 -3.26
CA ARG A 75 15.61 -0.97 -2.97
C ARG A 75 14.23 -1.62 -2.80
N PRO A 76 13.28 -0.94 -2.12
CA PRO A 76 11.89 -1.39 -2.11
C PRO A 76 11.30 -1.32 -3.52
N LEU A 77 10.22 -2.04 -3.76
CA LEU A 77 9.54 -2.04 -5.04
C LEU A 77 8.99 -0.65 -5.39
N PHE A 78 8.42 0.04 -4.39
CA PHE A 78 7.89 1.40 -4.53
C PHE A 78 8.58 2.36 -3.57
N GLN A 79 8.95 3.54 -4.06
CA GLN A 79 9.45 4.62 -3.20
C GLN A 79 8.30 5.32 -2.46
N ARG A 80 7.13 5.37 -3.10
CA ARG A 80 5.91 5.95 -2.56
C ARG A 80 4.69 5.27 -3.21
N ALA A 81 3.64 5.02 -2.43
CA ALA A 81 2.42 4.40 -2.93
C ALA A 81 1.16 4.99 -2.28
N HIS A 82 0.07 4.96 -3.03
CA HIS A 82 -1.28 5.10 -2.51
C HIS A 82 -1.85 3.71 -2.24
N ILE A 83 -2.44 3.54 -1.07
CA ILE A 83 -3.07 2.29 -0.66
C ILE A 83 -4.58 2.51 -0.49
N LEU A 84 -5.36 1.74 -1.25
CA LEU A 84 -6.80 1.63 -1.06
C LEU A 84 -7.11 0.27 -0.44
N GLY A 85 -7.66 0.29 0.77
CA GLY A 85 -8.16 -0.90 1.47
C GLY A 85 -9.62 -1.18 1.11
N ILE A 86 -9.91 -2.39 0.68
CA ILE A 86 -11.28 -2.84 0.40
C ILE A 86 -11.65 -3.89 1.43
N LEU A 87 -12.65 -3.59 2.26
CA LEU A 87 -13.24 -4.53 3.19
C LEU A 87 -14.39 -5.28 2.52
N HIS A 88 -14.28 -6.57 2.37
CA HIS A 88 -15.38 -7.46 2.01
C HIS A 88 -16.00 -8.01 3.29
N PRO A 89 -17.20 -7.55 3.70
CA PRO A 89 -17.82 -7.99 4.94
C PRO A 89 -18.31 -9.45 4.84
N ALA A 90 -18.35 -10.15 5.97
CA ALA A 90 -18.89 -11.51 6.02
C ALA A 90 -20.42 -11.58 5.88
N THR A 91 -21.09 -10.49 6.21
CA THR A 91 -22.56 -10.36 6.21
C THR A 91 -23.00 -9.08 5.50
N ASN A 92 -24.28 -8.98 5.16
CA ASN A 92 -24.86 -7.75 4.57
C ASN A 92 -25.28 -6.71 5.61
N SER A 93 -24.85 -6.85 6.88
CA SER A 93 -25.15 -5.87 7.92
C SER A 93 -24.47 -4.53 7.62
N ARG A 94 -25.07 -3.44 8.11
CA ARG A 94 -24.47 -2.12 8.04
C ARG A 94 -23.06 -2.15 8.64
N CYS A 95 -22.08 -1.69 7.88
CA CYS A 95 -20.67 -1.73 8.25
C CYS A 95 -20.02 -0.41 7.85
N ASP A 96 -19.21 0.13 8.77
CA ASP A 96 -18.35 1.28 8.51
C ASP A 96 -16.92 0.75 8.30
N PRO A 97 -16.33 0.91 7.10
CA PRO A 97 -14.98 0.41 6.83
C PRO A 97 -13.92 1.07 7.71
N ALA A 98 -14.12 2.31 8.16
CA ALA A 98 -13.17 3.00 9.04
C ALA A 98 -12.95 2.29 10.38
N ASN A 99 -13.95 1.59 10.90
CA ASN A 99 -13.81 0.80 12.12
C ASN A 99 -12.83 -0.38 11.97
N TRP A 100 -12.47 -0.76 10.77
CA TRP A 100 -11.55 -1.86 10.48
C TRP A 100 -10.12 -1.40 10.22
N TYR A 101 -9.84 -0.10 10.41
CA TYR A 101 -8.50 0.47 10.26
C TYR A 101 -7.39 -0.36 10.92
N PRO A 102 -7.55 -0.93 12.16
CA PRO A 102 -6.49 -1.74 12.75
C PRO A 102 -6.11 -2.98 11.92
N SER A 103 -7.06 -3.57 11.20
CA SER A 103 -6.79 -4.67 10.28
C SER A 103 -6.04 -4.21 9.03
N PHE A 104 -6.44 -3.07 8.47
CA PHE A 104 -5.73 -2.49 7.31
C PHE A 104 -4.31 -2.07 7.67
N LYS A 105 -4.11 -1.46 8.86
CA LYS A 105 -2.77 -1.10 9.33
C LYS A 105 -1.87 -2.35 9.44
N ALA A 106 -2.38 -3.42 10.04
CA ALA A 106 -1.63 -4.68 10.14
C ALA A 106 -1.29 -5.29 8.77
N ALA A 107 -2.21 -5.19 7.79
CA ALA A 107 -1.96 -5.65 6.43
C ALA A 107 -0.93 -4.77 5.71
N VAL A 108 -0.95 -3.45 5.91
CA VAL A 108 0.06 -2.52 5.39
C VAL A 108 1.44 -2.83 5.96
N ASP A 109 1.54 -3.05 7.29
CA ASP A 109 2.80 -3.48 7.92
C ASP A 109 3.33 -4.77 7.26
N GLY A 110 2.46 -5.70 6.90
CA GLY A 110 2.85 -6.94 6.23
C GLY A 110 3.41 -6.74 4.82
N ILE A 111 2.85 -5.82 4.02
CA ILE A 111 3.40 -5.54 2.69
C ILE A 111 4.71 -4.73 2.75
N VAL A 112 4.92 -3.93 3.80
CA VAL A 112 6.22 -3.29 4.10
C VAL A 112 7.25 -4.36 4.42
N ASP A 113 6.95 -5.30 5.33
CA ASP A 113 7.85 -6.42 5.65
C ASP A 113 8.20 -7.27 4.42
N ALA A 114 7.27 -7.41 3.47
CA ALA A 114 7.51 -8.10 2.21
C ALA A 114 8.41 -7.30 1.24
N GLY A 115 8.75 -6.05 1.56
CA GLY A 115 9.65 -5.21 0.78
C GLY A 115 9.00 -4.38 -0.32
N LEU A 116 7.67 -4.21 -0.30
CA LEU A 116 7.00 -3.34 -1.27
C LEU A 116 7.36 -1.87 -1.05
N LEU A 117 7.53 -1.47 0.20
CA LEU A 117 7.89 -0.13 0.65
C LEU A 117 8.97 -0.24 1.74
N ASP A 118 9.75 0.82 1.97
CA ASP A 118 10.73 0.87 3.07
C ASP A 118 10.06 1.01 4.43
N ASP A 119 8.98 1.80 4.47
CA ASP A 119 8.23 2.14 5.69
C ASP A 119 6.79 2.50 5.31
N ASP A 120 5.92 2.61 6.30
CA ASP A 120 4.54 3.04 6.14
C ASP A 120 4.26 4.46 6.63
N ASP A 121 5.30 5.27 6.81
CA ASP A 121 5.17 6.67 7.19
C ASP A 121 4.50 7.51 6.07
N HIS A 122 4.08 8.73 6.42
CA HIS A 122 3.39 9.64 5.51
C HIS A 122 4.21 10.07 4.28
N THR A 123 5.52 9.87 4.27
CA THR A 123 6.39 10.16 3.12
C THR A 123 6.37 9.03 2.09
N ARG A 124 6.01 7.83 2.52
CA ARG A 124 5.98 6.59 1.73
C ARG A 124 4.56 6.16 1.36
N VAL A 125 3.61 6.34 2.27
CA VAL A 125 2.24 5.86 2.11
C VAL A 125 1.25 7.02 2.16
N VAL A 126 0.38 7.07 1.14
CA VAL A 126 -0.85 7.85 1.15
C VAL A 126 -2.01 6.88 1.41
N GLY A 127 -2.78 7.13 2.44
CA GLY A 127 -3.84 6.22 2.90
C GLY A 127 -3.43 5.40 4.14
N PRO A 128 -4.03 4.23 4.38
CA PRO A 128 -5.00 3.58 3.51
C PRO A 128 -6.36 4.27 3.50
N ASP A 129 -6.85 4.58 2.30
CA ASP A 129 -8.26 4.90 2.10
C ASP A 129 -9.07 3.61 2.19
N MET A 130 -10.30 3.67 2.71
CA MET A 130 -11.06 2.46 2.97
C MET A 130 -12.42 2.48 2.28
N ARG A 131 -12.76 1.36 1.64
CA ARG A 131 -14.05 1.16 0.99
C ARG A 131 -14.66 -0.20 1.36
N LEU A 132 -15.99 -0.28 1.21
CA LEU A 132 -16.69 -1.56 1.25
C LEU A 132 -16.71 -2.18 -0.15
N GLY A 133 -16.36 -3.46 -0.19
CA GLY A 133 -16.57 -4.34 -1.34
C GLY A 133 -17.80 -5.23 -1.17
N PRO A 134 -18.10 -6.07 -2.17
CA PRO A 134 -19.12 -7.10 -2.06
C PRO A 134 -18.86 -8.06 -0.90
N LYS A 135 -19.94 -8.66 -0.38
CA LYS A 135 -19.84 -9.67 0.68
C LYS A 135 -19.02 -10.87 0.22
N VAL A 136 -18.11 -11.33 1.10
CA VAL A 136 -17.35 -12.57 0.95
C VAL A 136 -17.57 -13.44 2.21
N LYS A 137 -17.84 -14.73 2.02
CA LYS A 137 -18.00 -15.65 3.15
C LYS A 137 -16.74 -15.67 4.03
N GLY A 138 -16.92 -15.41 5.31
CA GLY A 138 -15.82 -15.29 6.27
C GLY A 138 -15.21 -13.89 6.39
N GLY A 139 -15.55 -12.96 5.49
CA GLY A 139 -14.92 -11.65 5.41
C GLY A 139 -13.52 -11.70 4.78
N GLN A 140 -13.09 -10.62 4.15
CA GLN A 140 -11.81 -10.55 3.46
C GLN A 140 -11.30 -9.12 3.38
N ILE A 141 -10.00 -8.94 3.35
CA ILE A 141 -9.33 -7.66 3.05
C ILE A 141 -8.61 -7.78 1.71
N VAL A 142 -8.73 -6.73 0.91
CA VAL A 142 -7.95 -6.54 -0.32
C VAL A 142 -7.23 -5.19 -0.21
N LEU A 143 -5.94 -5.17 -0.53
CA LEU A 143 -5.17 -3.94 -0.69
C LEU A 143 -4.92 -3.70 -2.18
N VAL A 144 -5.30 -2.52 -2.65
CA VAL A 144 -4.94 -2.02 -3.98
C VAL A 144 -3.81 -1.02 -3.78
N VAL A 145 -2.61 -1.39 -4.22
CA VAL A 145 -1.39 -0.60 -4.07
C VAL A 145 -1.05 0.04 -5.40
N ARG A 146 -1.07 1.37 -5.45
CA ARG A 146 -0.72 2.16 -6.64
C ARG A 146 0.61 2.87 -6.40
N ALA A 147 1.62 2.58 -7.22
CA ALA A 147 2.87 3.32 -7.21
C ALA A 147 2.64 4.80 -7.56
N LEU A 148 3.22 5.70 -6.78
CA LEU A 148 3.18 7.14 -7.01
C LEU A 148 4.56 7.64 -7.46
N GLY A 149 4.56 8.52 -8.46
CA GLY A 149 5.75 9.26 -8.88
C GLY A 149 6.13 10.38 -7.89
N PRO A 150 7.31 11.02 -8.08
CA PRO A 150 7.70 12.18 -7.30
C PRO A 150 6.65 13.29 -7.44
N GLY A 151 6.13 13.78 -6.31
CA GLY A 151 5.12 14.84 -6.29
C GLY A 151 3.73 14.46 -6.77
N GLU A 152 3.51 13.19 -7.19
CA GLU A 152 2.19 12.70 -7.58
C GLU A 152 1.30 12.55 -6.35
N ASP A 153 0.06 13.04 -6.43
CA ASP A 153 -0.97 12.82 -5.42
C ASP A 153 -2.09 11.96 -6.02
N PRO A 154 -2.69 11.01 -5.26
CA PRO A 154 -3.80 10.22 -5.76
C PRO A 154 -5.08 11.03 -5.99
N LEU A 155 -5.21 12.18 -5.33
CA LEU A 155 -6.26 13.15 -5.57
C LEU A 155 -5.79 14.19 -6.58
N ASP A 156 -6.71 14.66 -7.42
CA ASP A 156 -6.41 15.74 -8.34
C ASP A 156 -5.99 17.00 -7.56
N ALA A 157 -4.90 17.64 -7.98
CA ALA A 157 -4.42 18.88 -7.39
C ALA A 157 -5.49 19.99 -7.34
N ALA A 158 -6.43 19.99 -8.30
CA ALA A 158 -7.58 20.89 -8.31
C ALA A 158 -8.56 20.61 -7.16
N ALA A 159 -8.74 19.35 -6.79
CA ALA A 159 -9.59 18.97 -5.66
C ALA A 159 -8.96 19.35 -4.31
N LEU A 160 -7.63 19.35 -4.23
CA LEU A 160 -6.88 19.74 -3.03
C LEU A 160 -6.71 21.26 -2.89
N ALA A 161 -6.78 22.02 -4.00
CA ALA A 161 -6.62 23.48 -3.98
C ALA A 161 -7.71 24.20 -3.14
N GLY A 162 -8.86 23.58 -2.92
CA GLY A 162 -9.87 24.05 -1.99
C GLY A 162 -9.62 23.74 -0.53
N CYS A 163 -8.65 22.89 -0.22
CA CYS A 163 -8.24 22.54 1.15
C CYS A 163 -7.04 23.41 1.52
N ALA A 164 -7.25 24.44 2.35
CA ALA A 164 -6.14 25.22 2.89
C ALA A 164 -5.31 24.33 3.85
N TRP A 165 -4.24 23.75 3.35
CA TRP A 165 -3.21 23.16 4.21
C TRP A 165 -2.41 24.30 4.84
N PRO A 166 -2.19 24.28 6.16
CA PRO A 166 -1.26 25.23 6.77
C PRO A 166 0.13 25.02 6.12
N ASP A 167 0.73 26.12 5.65
CA ASP A 167 2.09 26.10 5.12
C ASP A 167 3.03 25.43 6.12
N ARG A 168 3.88 24.51 5.64
CA ARG A 168 4.84 23.75 6.47
C ARG A 168 5.76 24.63 7.30
N GLU A 169 5.93 25.91 6.94
CA GLU A 169 6.75 26.87 7.67
C GLU A 169 6.14 27.37 9.00
N GLN A 170 4.83 27.14 9.23
CA GLN A 170 4.18 27.60 10.47
C GLN A 170 4.16 26.55 11.59
N VAL A 171 4.64 25.34 11.35
CA VAL A 171 4.64 24.23 12.36
C VAL A 171 5.95 24.18 13.18
N THR A 172 6.93 25.03 12.88
CA THR A 172 8.23 25.09 13.58
C THR A 172 8.35 26.32 14.49
N ARG A 173 7.32 26.57 15.33
CA ARG A 173 7.43 27.48 16.48
C ARG A 173 6.86 26.89 17.74
#